data_88bd32b7875382790d2ccd072e6914f3
#
_entry.id   88bd32b7875382790d2ccd072e6914f3
#
_cell.length_a   1.000
_cell.length_b   1.000
_cell.length_c   1.000
_cell.angle_alpha   90.00
_cell.angle_beta   90.00
_cell.angle_gamma   90.00
#
_symmetry.space_group_name_H-M   'P 1'
#
loop_
_entity.id
_entity.type
_entity.pdbx_description
1 polymer ?
#
loop_
_entity_poly.entity_id
_entity_poly.type
_entity_poly.pdbx_seq_one_letter_code
_entity_poly.pdbx_strand_id
1 'polypeptide(L)'
;IDINIEELKQIIVENKIKLVITEWLQKKNISNIDKTSFFHIQELSSSFGGCSPIEFESKIKDLNDIQSLHLTSGSTGIPKLIGLTFNNFINSVSQWNNELCFLKNDKYIQCLPLNHIGGLSIIIRSQMIGFESILVNKFSTSLINDMIDNGATLISLVPSMLKRLINNRQGRAFPSTLRAIVVGGDNCSNQLMRYALNNKLPIFKTYGMTETCSGVSGFWLHKHPKMIDSVGKRFKGNSITIINDHVKISGPTVSPFLKNEKKESNTVYTKDTGYFDNNFLYLTGRSDDIIISGGENISLSKIKNILLKHESISDVYIETFQDDEFGTLIDIYVELSNLSLNEKDIKNHLFKNLSKNHLPSKI
;
A
#
# COMPACT_ATOMS: atom_id res chain seq x y z
N ILE A 1 0.74 -10.27 7.59
CA ILE A 1 1.54 -11.39 7.02
C ILE A 1 1.50 -12.45 8.08
N ASP A 2 0.86 -13.58 7.78
CA ASP A 2 0.93 -14.76 8.64
C ASP A 2 2.31 -15.39 8.43
N ILE A 3 3.21 -15.08 9.35
CA ILE A 3 4.54 -15.68 9.39
C ILE A 3 4.49 -16.86 10.36
N ASN A 4 5.01 -18.00 9.94
CA ASN A 4 5.09 -19.12 10.86
C ASN A 4 6.21 -18.92 11.90
N ILE A 5 6.12 -19.67 13.02
CA ILE A 5 7.03 -19.50 14.16
C ILE A 5 8.50 -19.82 13.79
N GLU A 6 8.74 -20.77 12.93
CA GLU A 6 10.11 -21.16 12.52
C GLU A 6 10.74 -20.07 11.62
N GLU A 7 9.97 -19.49 10.70
CA GLU A 7 10.42 -18.35 9.91
C GLU A 7 10.71 -17.13 10.78
N LEU A 8 9.85 -16.86 11.77
CA LEU A 8 10.08 -15.77 12.72
C LEU A 8 11.37 -15.99 13.52
N LYS A 9 11.62 -17.21 14.01
CA LYS A 9 12.87 -17.57 14.69
C LYS A 9 14.08 -17.34 13.80
N GLN A 10 14.00 -17.79 12.55
CA GLN A 10 15.08 -17.60 11.58
C GLN A 10 15.38 -16.11 11.36
N ILE A 11 14.36 -15.28 11.17
CA ILE A 11 14.51 -13.82 11.03
C ILE A 11 15.18 -13.20 12.25
N ILE A 12 14.75 -13.59 13.46
CA ILE A 12 15.31 -13.08 14.71
C ILE A 12 16.82 -13.40 14.82
N VAL A 13 17.18 -14.65 14.56
CA VAL A 13 18.57 -15.12 14.65
C VAL A 13 19.45 -14.47 13.58
N GLU A 14 19.03 -14.54 12.32
CA GLU A 14 19.83 -14.04 11.19
C GLU A 14 20.06 -12.54 11.25
N ASN A 15 19.10 -11.78 11.77
CA ASN A 15 19.20 -10.33 11.89
C ASN A 15 19.64 -9.87 13.29
N LYS A 16 20.03 -10.80 14.17
CA LYS A 16 20.54 -10.53 15.53
C LYS A 16 19.59 -9.62 16.32
N ILE A 17 18.30 -9.86 16.23
CA ILE A 17 17.26 -9.08 16.91
C ILE A 17 17.41 -9.34 18.43
N LYS A 18 17.58 -8.27 19.21
CA LYS A 18 17.78 -8.34 20.65
C LYS A 18 16.50 -8.21 21.46
N LEU A 19 15.47 -7.60 20.88
CA LEU A 19 14.22 -7.31 21.56
C LEU A 19 13.07 -7.60 20.62
N VAL A 20 12.10 -8.39 21.06
CA VAL A 20 10.81 -8.64 20.37
C VAL A 20 9.68 -8.17 21.25
N ILE A 21 8.85 -7.29 20.73
CA ILE A 21 7.62 -6.82 21.35
C ILE A 21 6.45 -7.43 20.59
N THR A 22 5.55 -8.13 21.29
CA THR A 22 4.47 -8.87 20.65
C THR A 22 3.17 -8.78 21.44
N GLU A 23 2.04 -8.82 20.75
CA GLU A 23 0.71 -9.02 21.34
C GLU A 23 0.37 -10.53 21.50
N TRP A 24 1.22 -11.43 20.98
CA TRP A 24 0.94 -12.85 21.01
C TRP A 24 1.13 -13.43 22.42
N LEU A 25 0.10 -14.06 22.93
CA LEU A 25 0.08 -14.79 24.20
C LEU A 25 1.00 -16.03 24.24
N GLN A 26 1.52 -16.48 23.09
CA GLN A 26 2.34 -17.71 23.01
C GLN A 26 3.84 -17.43 23.17
N LYS A 27 4.24 -16.69 24.21
CA LYS A 27 5.66 -16.54 24.61
C LYS A 27 6.42 -17.87 24.65
N LYS A 28 5.77 -18.97 25.03
CA LYS A 28 6.41 -20.26 25.25
C LYS A 28 7.10 -20.87 24.02
N ASN A 29 6.64 -20.52 22.82
CA ASN A 29 7.19 -21.12 21.58
C ASN A 29 8.34 -20.30 20.97
N ILE A 30 8.56 -19.05 21.41
CA ILE A 30 9.57 -18.15 20.88
C ILE A 30 10.67 -17.82 21.90
N SER A 31 10.41 -18.09 23.20
CA SER A 31 11.26 -17.66 24.33
C SER A 31 12.66 -18.26 24.42
N ASN A 32 13.01 -19.25 23.59
CA ASN A 32 14.28 -19.98 23.65
C ASN A 32 15.30 -19.53 22.59
N ILE A 33 15.17 -18.32 22.05
CA ILE A 33 16.18 -17.78 21.13
C ILE A 33 17.26 -17.08 21.96
N ASP A 34 18.49 -17.58 21.89
CA ASP A 34 19.61 -17.05 22.67
C ASP A 34 19.85 -15.57 22.43
N LYS A 35 20.06 -14.80 23.50
CA LYS A 35 20.32 -13.34 23.52
C LYS A 35 19.18 -12.45 23.01
N THR A 36 17.94 -12.95 22.89
CA THR A 36 16.78 -12.14 22.52
C THR A 36 15.81 -12.01 23.70
N SER A 37 15.42 -10.80 24.03
CA SER A 37 14.41 -10.49 25.04
C SER A 37 13.03 -10.39 24.40
N PHE A 38 12.02 -10.98 25.04
CA PHE A 38 10.63 -10.97 24.58
C PHE A 38 9.75 -10.29 25.61
N PHE A 39 8.97 -9.30 25.16
CA PHE A 39 8.00 -8.59 25.99
C PHE A 39 6.63 -8.61 25.35
N HIS A 40 5.60 -8.82 26.18
CA HIS A 40 4.23 -8.57 25.77
C HIS A 40 3.95 -7.06 25.82
N ILE A 41 3.21 -6.52 24.83
CA ILE A 41 2.97 -5.08 24.73
C ILE A 41 2.29 -4.50 25.98
N GLN A 42 1.40 -5.29 26.64
CA GLN A 42 0.75 -4.89 27.88
C GLN A 42 1.72 -4.80 29.06
N GLU A 43 2.78 -5.61 29.11
CA GLU A 43 3.82 -5.52 30.14
C GLU A 43 4.62 -4.24 30.01
N LEU A 44 4.86 -3.78 28.77
CA LEU A 44 5.50 -2.50 28.52
C LEU A 44 4.63 -1.32 28.98
N SER A 45 3.33 -1.33 28.66
CA SER A 45 2.43 -0.25 29.05
C SER A 45 2.33 -0.08 30.58
N SER A 46 2.36 -1.18 31.33
CA SER A 46 2.36 -1.14 32.80
C SER A 46 3.70 -0.66 33.39
N SER A 47 4.81 -0.89 32.69
CA SER A 47 6.16 -0.49 33.10
C SER A 47 6.47 0.98 32.83
N PHE A 48 5.80 1.60 31.86
CA PHE A 48 6.02 3.02 31.49
C PHE A 48 5.13 4.01 32.25
N GLY A 49 4.21 3.54 33.09
CA GLY A 49 3.39 4.41 33.95
C GLY A 49 4.25 5.12 35.00
N GLY A 50 4.71 6.32 34.68
CA GLY A 50 5.48 7.16 35.61
C GLY A 50 6.97 7.34 35.30
N CYS A 51 7.48 6.85 34.16
CA CYS A 51 8.82 7.17 33.74
C CYS A 51 8.90 8.62 33.23
N SER A 52 9.87 9.39 33.77
CA SER A 52 10.30 10.65 33.17
C SER A 52 10.76 10.41 31.72
N PRO A 53 10.61 11.41 30.83
CA PRO A 53 11.13 11.29 29.48
C PRO A 53 12.60 10.87 29.53
N ILE A 54 12.93 9.71 28.96
CA ILE A 54 14.31 9.30 28.82
C ILE A 54 14.87 10.19 27.69
N GLU A 55 15.87 11.02 28.01
CA GLU A 55 16.65 11.70 26.99
C GLU A 55 17.45 10.63 26.23
N PHE A 56 16.95 10.26 25.06
CA PHE A 56 17.71 9.45 24.12
C PHE A 56 18.75 10.35 23.44
N GLU A 57 20.02 10.24 23.79
CA GLU A 57 21.07 10.65 22.90
C GLU A 57 21.02 9.74 21.66
N SER A 58 20.30 10.16 20.62
CA SER A 58 20.30 9.47 19.35
C SER A 58 21.66 9.67 18.67
N LYS A 59 22.56 8.73 18.86
CA LYS A 59 23.80 8.65 18.06
C LYS A 59 23.48 7.97 16.74
N ILE A 60 22.77 8.66 15.83
CA ILE A 60 22.73 8.25 14.42
C ILE A 60 24.17 8.41 13.92
N LYS A 61 24.86 7.29 13.75
CA LYS A 61 26.27 7.30 13.31
C LYS A 61 26.36 7.53 11.80
N ASP A 62 25.42 6.95 11.02
CA ASP A 62 25.34 7.08 9.57
C ASP A 62 23.87 7.14 9.16
N LEU A 63 23.51 8.06 8.26
CA LEU A 63 22.16 8.14 7.68
C LEU A 63 21.83 6.94 6.80
N ASN A 64 22.83 6.18 6.37
CA ASN A 64 22.67 4.96 5.61
C ASN A 64 22.50 3.71 6.50
N ASP A 65 22.57 3.87 7.84
CA ASP A 65 22.21 2.77 8.73
C ASP A 65 20.75 2.38 8.56
N ILE A 66 20.48 1.06 8.60
CA ILE A 66 19.12 0.54 8.53
C ILE A 66 18.37 0.94 9.80
N GLN A 67 17.31 1.70 9.62
CA GLN A 67 16.44 2.14 10.68
C GLN A 67 15.31 1.13 10.97
N SER A 68 14.79 0.50 9.93
CA SER A 68 13.70 -0.48 10.07
C SER A 68 13.79 -1.59 9.03
N LEU A 69 13.30 -2.78 9.42
CA LEU A 69 13.17 -3.96 8.56
C LEU A 69 11.68 -4.28 8.39
N HIS A 70 11.26 -4.45 7.15
CA HIS A 70 9.89 -4.74 6.78
C HIS A 70 9.79 -6.07 6.04
N LEU A 71 8.85 -6.91 6.46
CA LEU A 71 8.50 -8.12 5.73
C LEU A 71 7.43 -7.79 4.70
N THR A 72 7.65 -8.24 3.47
CA THR A 72 6.67 -8.17 2.39
C THR A 72 6.33 -9.56 1.91
N SER A 73 5.08 -9.79 1.50
CA SER A 73 4.68 -11.04 0.85
C SER A 73 5.46 -11.20 -0.45
N GLY A 74 6.43 -12.11 -0.48
CA GLY A 74 7.11 -12.47 -1.72
C GLY A 74 6.15 -13.23 -2.66
N SER A 75 6.22 -12.97 -3.96
CA SER A 75 5.45 -13.70 -4.98
C SER A 75 5.74 -15.21 -5.02
N THR A 76 6.85 -15.62 -4.42
CA THR A 76 7.27 -17.04 -4.28
C THR A 76 6.78 -17.68 -2.99
N GLY A 77 5.91 -17.01 -2.22
CA GLY A 77 5.46 -17.47 -0.90
C GLY A 77 6.48 -17.25 0.23
N ILE A 78 7.73 -16.94 -0.09
CA ILE A 78 8.77 -16.66 0.91
C ILE A 78 8.77 -15.13 1.18
N PRO A 79 8.56 -14.70 2.44
CA PRO A 79 8.60 -13.28 2.77
C PRO A 79 9.95 -12.63 2.43
N LYS A 80 9.91 -11.47 1.79
CA LYS A 80 11.11 -10.68 1.52
C LYS A 80 11.33 -9.68 2.64
N LEU A 81 12.58 -9.53 3.07
CA LEU A 81 12.97 -8.56 4.08
C LEU A 81 13.55 -7.31 3.40
N ILE A 82 12.90 -6.18 3.63
CA ILE A 82 13.27 -4.88 3.09
C ILE A 82 13.83 -4.01 4.21
N GLY A 83 15.08 -3.54 4.07
CA GLY A 83 15.70 -2.63 5.03
C GLY A 83 15.61 -1.18 4.56
N LEU A 84 15.01 -0.32 5.38
CA LEU A 84 14.92 1.11 5.11
C LEU A 84 15.88 1.88 6.00
N THR A 85 16.66 2.79 5.41
CA THR A 85 17.64 3.62 6.11
C THR A 85 17.02 4.93 6.58
N PHE A 86 17.69 5.64 7.48
CA PHE A 86 17.31 7.01 7.85
C PHE A 86 17.26 7.92 6.62
N ASN A 87 18.22 7.76 5.69
CA ASN A 87 18.27 8.54 4.46
C ASN A 87 17.05 8.29 3.56
N ASN A 88 16.56 7.05 3.47
CA ASN A 88 15.32 6.74 2.74
C ASN A 88 14.14 7.50 3.34
N PHE A 89 13.98 7.50 4.67
CA PHE A 89 12.88 8.21 5.34
C PHE A 89 12.99 9.73 5.18
N ILE A 90 14.17 10.33 5.36
CA ILE A 90 14.38 11.77 5.17
C ILE A 90 13.96 12.21 3.78
N ASN A 91 14.40 11.48 2.75
CA ASN A 91 14.04 11.79 1.37
C ASN A 91 12.55 11.56 1.09
N SER A 92 11.96 10.48 1.63
CA SER A 92 10.53 10.22 1.51
C SER A 92 9.71 11.33 2.14
N VAL A 93 10.05 11.79 3.35
CA VAL A 93 9.38 12.91 4.03
C VAL A 93 9.47 14.19 3.19
N SER A 94 10.65 14.51 2.67
CA SER A 94 10.86 15.68 1.82
C SER A 94 10.00 15.64 0.55
N GLN A 95 9.96 14.48 -0.13
CA GLN A 95 9.15 14.31 -1.35
C GLN A 95 7.65 14.45 -1.05
N TRP A 96 7.16 13.80 0.00
CA TRP A 96 5.76 13.93 0.39
C TRP A 96 5.38 15.34 0.83
N ASN A 97 6.30 16.06 1.47
CA ASN A 97 6.07 17.45 1.83
C ASN A 97 5.95 18.35 0.59
N ASN A 98 6.72 18.08 -0.46
CA ASN A 98 6.58 18.80 -1.74
C ASN A 98 5.21 18.56 -2.40
N GLU A 99 4.62 17.37 -2.23
CA GLU A 99 3.33 17.01 -2.85
C GLU A 99 2.12 17.48 -2.03
N LEU A 100 2.17 17.36 -0.70
CA LEU A 100 1.03 17.63 0.18
C LEU A 100 1.14 18.95 0.95
N CYS A 101 2.33 19.57 0.98
CA CYS A 101 2.59 20.82 1.71
C CYS A 101 2.07 20.73 3.16
N PHE A 102 2.65 19.84 3.95
CA PHE A 102 2.23 19.63 5.34
C PHE A 102 2.34 20.90 6.17
N LEU A 103 1.36 21.13 7.02
CA LEU A 103 1.28 22.26 7.92
C LEU A 103 1.47 21.79 9.37
N LYS A 104 2.06 22.62 10.23
CA LYS A 104 2.24 22.28 11.65
C LYS A 104 0.92 22.05 12.40
N ASN A 105 -0.17 22.70 11.95
CA ASN A 105 -1.50 22.51 12.51
C ASN A 105 -2.31 21.41 11.82
N ASP A 106 -1.70 20.62 10.93
CA ASP A 106 -2.37 19.44 10.39
C ASP A 106 -2.63 18.40 11.47
N LYS A 107 -3.78 17.75 11.32
CA LYS A 107 -4.19 16.58 12.11
C LYS A 107 -4.36 15.40 11.17
N TYR A 108 -3.39 14.50 11.17
CA TYR A 108 -3.35 13.36 10.26
C TYR A 108 -3.88 12.11 10.95
N ILE A 109 -5.00 11.56 10.49
CA ILE A 109 -5.53 10.29 11.00
C ILE A 109 -4.64 9.13 10.51
N GLN A 110 -4.01 8.45 11.46
CA GLN A 110 -3.21 7.26 11.23
C GLN A 110 -4.04 6.01 11.57
N CYS A 111 -4.66 5.39 10.56
CA CYS A 111 -5.51 4.19 10.67
C CYS A 111 -4.99 2.99 9.86
N LEU A 112 -3.84 3.14 9.20
CA LEU A 112 -3.17 2.03 8.52
C LEU A 112 -2.27 1.25 9.50
N PRO A 113 -2.09 -0.07 9.33
CA PRO A 113 -1.23 -0.85 10.21
C PRO A 113 0.22 -0.32 10.23
N LEU A 114 0.82 -0.19 11.41
CA LEU A 114 2.17 0.34 11.58
C LEU A 114 3.29 -0.61 11.09
N ASN A 115 2.99 -1.89 10.95
CA ASN A 115 3.90 -2.87 10.36
C ASN A 115 4.00 -2.74 8.82
N HIS A 116 3.14 -1.92 8.20
CA HIS A 116 3.24 -1.54 6.80
C HIS A 116 3.83 -0.13 6.66
N ILE A 117 4.63 0.06 5.62
CA ILE A 117 5.27 1.36 5.36
C ILE A 117 4.25 2.50 5.20
N GLY A 118 3.05 2.22 4.69
CA GLY A 118 1.97 3.20 4.57
C GLY A 118 1.55 3.80 5.90
N GLY A 119 1.52 2.99 6.97
CA GLY A 119 1.21 3.44 8.32
C GLY A 119 2.42 4.08 9.03
N LEU A 120 3.56 3.39 9.06
CA LEU A 120 4.77 3.86 9.74
C LEU A 120 5.24 5.22 9.21
N SER A 121 5.19 5.42 7.90
CA SER A 121 5.66 6.67 7.28
C SER A 121 4.88 7.91 7.72
N ILE A 122 3.60 7.77 8.14
CA ILE A 122 2.82 8.89 8.66
C ILE A 122 3.41 9.35 9.99
N ILE A 123 3.76 8.42 10.89
CA ILE A 123 4.38 8.73 12.17
C ILE A 123 5.73 9.43 11.97
N ILE A 124 6.55 8.89 11.07
CA ILE A 124 7.87 9.49 10.79
C ILE A 124 7.71 10.90 10.20
N ARG A 125 6.77 11.12 9.27
CA ARG A 125 6.47 12.44 8.72
C ARG A 125 6.00 13.40 9.82
N SER A 126 5.12 12.95 10.72
CA SER A 126 4.65 13.72 11.86
C SER A 126 5.80 14.19 12.74
N GLN A 127 6.70 13.28 13.11
CA GLN A 127 7.86 13.61 13.95
C GLN A 127 8.84 14.58 13.27
N MET A 128 9.08 14.41 11.97
CA MET A 128 10.06 15.23 11.26
C MET A 128 9.54 16.61 10.88
N ILE A 129 8.23 16.76 10.65
CA ILE A 129 7.62 18.03 10.19
C ILE A 129 6.96 18.76 11.35
N GLY A 130 6.46 18.04 12.37
CA GLY A 130 5.87 18.59 13.58
C GLY A 130 4.35 18.82 13.48
N PHE A 131 3.63 18.00 12.67
CA PHE A 131 2.18 17.98 12.70
C PHE A 131 1.65 16.90 13.65
N GLU A 132 0.37 16.97 14.04
CA GLU A 132 -0.28 15.98 14.89
C GLU A 132 -0.63 14.71 14.11
N SER A 133 -0.25 13.52 14.60
CA SER A 133 -0.79 12.25 14.12
C SER A 133 -1.75 11.65 15.13
N ILE A 134 -2.99 11.39 14.70
CA ILE A 134 -4.05 10.79 15.52
C ILE A 134 -4.04 9.28 15.28
N LEU A 135 -3.56 8.52 16.27
CA LEU A 135 -3.46 7.07 16.17
C LEU A 135 -4.82 6.40 16.38
N VAL A 136 -5.17 5.48 15.50
CA VAL A 136 -6.39 4.68 15.57
C VAL A 136 -6.04 3.20 15.58
N ASN A 137 -6.36 2.50 16.66
CA ASN A 137 -6.02 1.08 16.82
C ASN A 137 -6.70 0.17 15.80
N LYS A 138 -7.94 0.48 15.42
CA LYS A 138 -8.71 -0.29 14.46
C LYS A 138 -9.55 0.64 13.60
N PHE A 139 -9.51 0.44 12.28
CA PHE A 139 -10.34 1.19 11.34
C PHE A 139 -11.83 0.99 11.66
N SER A 140 -12.50 2.09 11.96
CA SER A 140 -13.95 2.17 12.15
C SER A 140 -14.47 3.36 11.38
N THR A 141 -15.40 3.15 10.48
CA THR A 141 -15.93 4.22 9.62
C THR A 141 -16.63 5.33 10.39
N SER A 142 -17.35 4.99 11.48
CA SER A 142 -17.98 5.99 12.34
C SER A 142 -16.93 6.84 13.05
N LEU A 143 -15.97 6.21 13.73
CA LEU A 143 -14.90 6.91 14.44
C LEU A 143 -14.08 7.83 13.52
N ILE A 144 -13.71 7.33 12.33
CA ILE A 144 -12.96 8.12 11.34
C ILE A 144 -13.79 9.31 10.85
N ASN A 145 -15.10 9.11 10.56
CA ASN A 145 -15.98 10.21 10.15
C ASN A 145 -16.13 11.27 11.26
N ASP A 146 -16.25 10.83 12.51
CA ASP A 146 -16.31 11.75 13.66
C ASP A 146 -15.01 12.57 13.79
N MET A 147 -13.84 11.93 13.63
CA MET A 147 -12.55 12.63 13.65
C MET A 147 -12.44 13.65 12.51
N ILE A 148 -12.90 13.31 11.31
CA ILE A 148 -12.93 14.21 10.16
C ILE A 148 -13.84 15.40 10.44
N ASP A 149 -15.04 15.16 10.96
CA ASP A 149 -16.00 16.22 11.27
C ASP A 149 -15.51 17.11 12.44
N ASN A 150 -14.66 16.58 13.33
CA ASN A 150 -14.01 17.32 14.41
C ASN A 150 -12.66 17.94 14.02
N GLY A 151 -12.39 18.08 12.71
CA GLY A 151 -11.30 18.92 12.22
C GLY A 151 -10.01 18.16 11.89
N ALA A 152 -10.02 16.85 11.70
CA ALA A 152 -8.90 16.16 11.09
C ALA A 152 -8.72 16.63 9.63
N THR A 153 -7.46 16.86 9.22
CA THR A 153 -7.14 17.51 7.95
C THR A 153 -6.61 16.56 6.89
N LEU A 154 -6.06 15.44 7.30
CA LEU A 154 -5.42 14.45 6.42
C LEU A 154 -5.77 13.02 6.85
N ILE A 155 -5.88 12.14 5.87
CA ILE A 155 -6.03 10.70 6.09
C ILE A 155 -5.42 9.91 4.94
N SER A 156 -4.80 8.74 5.23
CA SER A 156 -4.40 7.76 4.21
C SER A 156 -5.29 6.52 4.28
N LEU A 157 -5.76 6.08 3.12
CA LEU A 157 -6.69 4.96 2.98
C LEU A 157 -6.30 4.06 1.80
N VAL A 158 -6.62 2.78 1.90
CA VAL A 158 -6.73 1.93 0.72
C VAL A 158 -8.12 2.11 0.08
N PRO A 159 -8.31 1.77 -1.21
CA PRO A 159 -9.58 2.01 -1.92
C PRO A 159 -10.81 1.45 -1.22
N SER A 160 -10.72 0.23 -0.67
CA SER A 160 -11.81 -0.41 0.07
C SER A 160 -12.20 0.34 1.35
N MET A 161 -11.22 0.92 2.06
CA MET A 161 -11.49 1.76 3.23
C MET A 161 -12.18 3.07 2.84
N LEU A 162 -11.74 3.71 1.74
CA LEU A 162 -12.38 4.91 1.22
C LEU A 162 -13.83 4.65 0.83
N LYS A 163 -14.10 3.56 0.11
CA LYS A 163 -15.47 3.15 -0.26
C LYS A 163 -16.36 2.99 0.97
N ARG A 164 -15.87 2.26 1.99
CA ARG A 164 -16.61 2.06 3.25
C ARG A 164 -16.86 3.37 4.00
N LEU A 165 -15.87 4.27 4.00
CA LEU A 165 -16.00 5.59 4.64
C LEU A 165 -17.06 6.46 3.96
N ILE A 166 -17.05 6.51 2.63
CA ILE A 166 -18.06 7.22 1.82
C ILE A 166 -19.46 6.66 2.08
N ASN A 167 -19.62 5.35 2.02
CA ASN A 167 -20.91 4.68 2.23
C ASN A 167 -21.49 4.98 3.63
N ASN A 168 -20.63 4.98 4.66
CA ASN A 168 -21.05 5.29 6.03
C ASN A 168 -21.52 6.75 6.19
N ARG A 169 -21.04 7.69 5.35
CA ARG A 169 -21.48 9.10 5.38
C ARG A 169 -22.90 9.32 4.85
N GLN A 170 -23.45 8.38 4.09
CA GLN A 170 -24.83 8.43 3.56
C GLN A 170 -25.16 9.77 2.85
N GLY A 171 -24.23 10.27 2.05
CA GLY A 171 -24.36 11.55 1.34
C GLY A 171 -23.97 12.80 2.14
N ARG A 172 -23.63 12.69 3.42
CA ARG A 172 -23.10 13.81 4.19
C ARG A 172 -21.78 14.30 3.62
N ALA A 173 -21.66 15.56 3.28
CA ALA A 173 -20.46 16.14 2.70
C ALA A 173 -19.25 16.05 3.65
N PHE A 174 -18.06 15.94 3.10
CA PHE A 174 -16.83 16.09 3.88
C PHE A 174 -16.59 17.56 4.19
N PRO A 175 -16.12 17.90 5.41
CA PRO A 175 -15.84 19.27 5.78
C PRO A 175 -14.66 19.83 4.98
N SER A 176 -14.66 21.14 4.72
CA SER A 176 -13.58 21.84 4.00
C SER A 176 -12.22 21.81 4.73
N THR A 177 -12.23 21.50 6.01
CA THR A 177 -11.01 21.27 6.82
C THR A 177 -10.24 20.06 6.37
N LEU A 178 -10.90 19.02 5.83
CA LEU A 178 -10.25 17.86 5.26
C LEU A 178 -9.60 18.23 3.93
N ARG A 179 -8.29 18.44 3.94
CA ARG A 179 -7.55 18.94 2.77
C ARG A 179 -6.89 17.88 1.92
N ALA A 180 -6.70 16.65 2.44
CA ALA A 180 -6.24 15.53 1.64
C ALA A 180 -6.74 14.17 2.15
N ILE A 181 -7.17 13.34 1.21
CA ILE A 181 -7.38 11.91 1.35
C ILE A 181 -6.36 11.23 0.43
N VAL A 182 -5.31 10.67 1.01
CA VAL A 182 -4.28 9.93 0.26
C VAL A 182 -4.80 8.53 -0.02
N VAL A 183 -4.86 8.13 -1.28
CA VAL A 183 -5.36 6.82 -1.69
C VAL A 183 -4.30 6.06 -2.48
N GLY A 184 -3.94 4.89 -1.99
CA GLY A 184 -2.94 4.03 -2.64
C GLY A 184 -2.94 2.61 -2.06
N GLY A 185 -1.95 1.82 -2.45
CA GLY A 185 -1.76 0.45 -1.94
C GLY A 185 -2.54 -0.64 -2.67
N ASP A 186 -3.55 -0.28 -3.47
CA ASP A 186 -4.32 -1.19 -4.33
C ASP A 186 -4.93 -0.41 -5.51
N ASN A 187 -5.53 -1.14 -6.44
CA ASN A 187 -6.21 -0.55 -7.59
C ASN A 187 -7.52 0.13 -7.18
N CYS A 188 -7.72 1.33 -7.71
CA CYS A 188 -8.95 2.09 -7.51
C CYS A 188 -9.90 1.90 -8.69
N SER A 189 -11.16 1.56 -8.42
CA SER A 189 -12.16 1.54 -9.47
C SER A 189 -12.44 2.95 -10.01
N ASN A 190 -12.72 3.05 -11.31
CA ASN A 190 -13.07 4.32 -11.92
C ASN A 190 -14.36 4.90 -11.34
N GLN A 191 -15.28 4.06 -10.94
CA GLN A 191 -16.50 4.47 -10.26
C GLN A 191 -16.20 5.22 -8.95
N LEU A 192 -15.33 4.65 -8.09
CA LEU A 192 -14.96 5.31 -6.84
C LEU A 192 -14.29 6.66 -7.08
N MET A 193 -13.40 6.73 -8.07
CA MET A 193 -12.73 7.99 -8.41
C MET A 193 -13.67 9.02 -9.05
N ARG A 194 -14.61 8.60 -9.91
CA ARG A 194 -15.65 9.49 -10.44
C ARG A 194 -16.59 10.01 -9.35
N TYR A 195 -16.99 9.13 -8.42
CA TYR A 195 -17.75 9.57 -7.25
C TYR A 195 -16.99 10.63 -6.45
N ALA A 196 -15.70 10.40 -6.20
CA ALA A 196 -14.85 11.34 -5.49
C ALA A 196 -14.76 12.70 -6.21
N LEU A 197 -14.62 12.71 -7.54
CA LEU A 197 -14.62 13.92 -8.36
C LEU A 197 -15.95 14.68 -8.26
N ASN A 198 -17.07 13.99 -8.46
CA ASN A 198 -18.42 14.58 -8.45
C ASN A 198 -18.74 15.18 -7.08
N ASN A 199 -18.23 14.61 -6.00
CA ASN A 199 -18.41 15.08 -4.64
C ASN A 199 -17.26 15.97 -4.14
N LYS A 200 -16.35 16.39 -5.04
CA LYS A 200 -15.22 17.30 -4.75
C LYS A 200 -14.33 16.83 -3.60
N LEU A 201 -14.15 15.52 -3.45
CA LEU A 201 -13.25 14.97 -2.43
C LEU A 201 -11.80 15.32 -2.75
N PRO A 202 -11.01 15.74 -1.75
CA PRO A 202 -9.61 16.12 -1.94
C PRO A 202 -8.70 14.88 -2.08
N ILE A 203 -8.91 14.08 -3.12
CA ILE A 203 -8.15 12.85 -3.34
C ILE A 203 -6.76 13.16 -3.89
N PHE A 204 -5.74 12.63 -3.21
CA PHE A 204 -4.38 12.49 -3.72
C PHE A 204 -4.14 11.00 -4.00
N LYS A 205 -4.16 10.61 -5.27
CA LYS A 205 -3.89 9.23 -5.70
C LYS A 205 -2.38 9.01 -5.77
N THR A 206 -1.88 7.88 -5.24
CA THR A 206 -0.44 7.60 -5.16
C THR A 206 -0.12 6.15 -5.46
N TYR A 207 1.11 5.91 -5.93
CA TYR A 207 1.72 4.59 -6.10
C TYR A 207 3.08 4.55 -5.41
N GLY A 208 3.36 3.43 -4.80
CA GLY A 208 4.61 3.12 -4.15
C GLY A 208 4.55 1.77 -3.46
N MET A 209 5.64 1.38 -2.86
CA MET A 209 5.81 0.08 -2.23
C MET A 209 6.79 0.19 -1.05
N THR A 210 6.96 -0.90 -0.32
CA THR A 210 7.91 -0.95 0.81
C THR A 210 9.33 -0.65 0.36
N GLU A 211 9.73 -1.18 -0.78
CA GLU A 211 11.05 -1.01 -1.39
C GLU A 211 11.36 0.45 -1.74
N THR A 212 10.35 1.29 -1.84
CA THR A 212 10.49 2.71 -2.18
C THR A 212 10.19 3.65 -1.01
N CYS A 213 10.13 3.12 0.21
CA CYS A 213 9.83 3.89 1.42
C CYS A 213 8.53 4.70 1.30
N SER A 214 7.44 4.06 0.83
CA SER A 214 6.12 4.62 0.56
C SER A 214 5.96 5.12 -0.89
N GLY A 215 5.13 6.16 -1.12
CA GLY A 215 4.81 6.65 -2.46
C GLY A 215 5.98 7.26 -3.20
N VAL A 216 6.03 7.03 -4.52
CA VAL A 216 7.03 7.58 -5.46
C VAL A 216 6.41 8.30 -6.64
N SER A 217 5.11 8.13 -6.84
CA SER A 217 4.33 8.91 -7.78
C SER A 217 2.95 9.22 -7.20
N GLY A 218 2.33 10.26 -7.71
CA GLY A 218 1.00 10.63 -7.31
C GLY A 218 0.50 11.90 -8.00
N PHE A 219 -0.76 12.23 -7.74
CA PHE A 219 -1.37 13.45 -8.26
C PHE A 219 -2.68 13.78 -7.55
N TRP A 220 -3.04 15.05 -7.59
CA TRP A 220 -4.34 15.52 -7.16
C TRP A 220 -5.40 15.21 -8.21
N LEU A 221 -6.37 14.37 -7.87
CA LEU A 221 -7.40 13.91 -8.81
C LEU A 221 -8.20 15.08 -9.41
N HIS A 222 -8.57 16.06 -8.59
CA HIS A 222 -9.32 17.24 -9.03
C HIS A 222 -8.54 18.14 -10.00
N LYS A 223 -7.18 18.14 -9.94
CA LYS A 223 -6.35 18.91 -10.88
C LYS A 223 -6.18 18.22 -12.23
N HIS A 224 -6.36 16.89 -12.25
CA HIS A 224 -6.18 16.07 -13.46
C HIS A 224 -7.31 15.03 -13.60
N PRO A 225 -8.57 15.47 -13.75
CA PRO A 225 -9.73 14.56 -13.71
C PRO A 225 -9.79 13.57 -14.88
N LYS A 226 -9.07 13.84 -15.98
CA LYS A 226 -8.96 12.91 -17.13
C LYS A 226 -7.97 11.77 -16.91
N MET A 227 -7.08 11.89 -15.90
CA MET A 227 -6.02 10.92 -15.62
C MET A 227 -6.42 9.91 -14.55
N ILE A 228 -7.70 9.59 -14.47
CA ILE A 228 -8.32 8.76 -13.43
C ILE A 228 -7.67 7.36 -13.32
N ASP A 229 -7.25 6.79 -14.46
CA ASP A 229 -6.59 5.47 -14.53
C ASP A 229 -5.10 5.51 -14.17
N SER A 230 -4.50 6.70 -14.14
CA SER A 230 -3.09 6.85 -13.85
C SER A 230 -2.81 6.68 -12.34
N VAL A 231 -1.56 6.35 -12.02
CA VAL A 231 -1.01 6.40 -10.65
C VAL A 231 -0.15 7.66 -10.43
N GLY A 232 -0.22 8.61 -11.35
CA GLY A 232 0.32 9.95 -11.21
C GLY A 232 1.70 10.17 -11.84
N LYS A 233 2.25 11.33 -11.51
CA LYS A 233 3.59 11.73 -11.92
C LYS A 233 4.61 11.32 -10.88
N ARG A 234 5.84 11.04 -11.31
CA ARG A 234 6.94 10.73 -10.38
C ARG A 234 7.18 11.88 -9.42
N PHE A 235 7.48 11.58 -8.18
CA PHE A 235 7.92 12.58 -7.19
C PHE A 235 9.33 13.07 -7.54
N LYS A 236 9.59 14.33 -7.25
CA LYS A 236 10.91 14.94 -7.50
C LYS A 236 11.97 14.23 -6.65
N GLY A 237 13.09 13.86 -7.26
CA GLY A 237 14.21 13.17 -6.62
C GLY A 237 14.30 11.68 -6.94
N ASN A 238 13.19 11.05 -7.36
CA ASN A 238 13.21 9.69 -7.88
C ASN A 238 13.16 9.70 -9.42
N SER A 239 13.61 8.62 -10.03
CA SER A 239 13.44 8.33 -11.45
C SER A 239 12.55 7.10 -11.60
N ILE A 240 11.57 7.15 -12.49
CA ILE A 240 10.76 6.01 -12.89
C ILE A 240 10.92 5.83 -14.39
N THR A 241 11.31 4.64 -14.83
CA THR A 241 11.51 4.29 -16.24
C THR A 241 10.82 2.97 -16.54
N ILE A 242 10.48 2.75 -17.80
CA ILE A 242 9.92 1.48 -18.28
C ILE A 242 10.98 0.74 -19.04
N ILE A 243 11.25 -0.52 -18.68
CA ILE A 243 12.21 -1.42 -19.33
C ILE A 243 11.52 -2.74 -19.60
N ASN A 244 11.36 -3.10 -20.88
CA ASN A 244 10.62 -4.30 -21.28
C ASN A 244 9.25 -4.39 -20.57
N ASP A 245 8.48 -3.31 -20.66
CA ASP A 245 7.18 -3.11 -20.00
C ASP A 245 7.18 -3.05 -18.47
N HIS A 246 8.31 -3.34 -17.82
CA HIS A 246 8.41 -3.31 -16.35
C HIS A 246 8.79 -1.93 -15.82
N VAL A 247 8.20 -1.57 -14.70
CA VAL A 247 8.50 -0.34 -13.99
C VAL A 247 9.80 -0.51 -13.22
N LYS A 248 10.81 0.30 -13.57
CA LYS A 248 12.06 0.44 -12.82
C LYS A 248 12.04 1.76 -12.05
N ILE A 249 12.35 1.72 -10.77
CA ILE A 249 12.39 2.89 -9.89
C ILE A 249 13.79 3.03 -9.32
N SER A 250 14.36 4.23 -9.38
CA SER A 250 15.63 4.55 -8.76
C SER A 250 15.59 5.90 -8.05
N GLY A 251 16.39 6.04 -7.01
CA GLY A 251 16.46 7.29 -6.26
C GLY A 251 16.66 7.10 -4.75
N PRO A 252 16.73 8.20 -4.02
CA PRO A 252 17.14 8.19 -2.60
C PRO A 252 16.11 7.56 -1.65
N THR A 253 14.87 7.35 -2.08
CA THR A 253 13.85 6.66 -1.28
C THR A 253 13.90 5.14 -1.46
N VAL A 254 14.63 4.64 -2.47
CA VAL A 254 14.70 3.21 -2.75
C VAL A 254 15.61 2.53 -1.73
N SER A 255 15.11 1.44 -1.14
CA SER A 255 15.87 0.61 -0.21
C SER A 255 17.17 0.11 -0.83
N PRO A 256 18.32 0.29 -0.18
CA PRO A 256 19.58 -0.31 -0.62
C PRO A 256 19.70 -1.78 -0.19
N PHE A 257 18.77 -2.27 0.64
CA PHE A 257 18.82 -3.59 1.25
C PHE A 257 17.59 -4.42 0.88
N LEU A 258 17.83 -5.48 0.09
CA LEU A 258 16.90 -6.56 -0.19
C LEU A 258 17.62 -7.88 0.09
N LYS A 259 17.16 -8.62 1.07
CA LYS A 259 17.73 -9.93 1.36
C LYS A 259 17.54 -10.84 0.16
N ASN A 260 18.64 -11.46 -0.30
CA ASN A 260 18.74 -12.41 -1.41
C ASN A 260 18.77 -11.83 -2.84
N GLU A 261 18.76 -10.52 -3.04
CA GLU A 261 18.99 -9.93 -4.36
C GLU A 261 20.26 -9.06 -4.34
N LYS A 262 21.23 -9.37 -5.23
CA LYS A 262 22.32 -8.41 -5.50
C LYS A 262 21.73 -7.20 -6.20
N LYS A 263 21.78 -6.03 -5.57
CA LYS A 263 21.25 -4.80 -6.12
C LYS A 263 22.33 -3.82 -6.52
N GLU A 264 22.05 -3.11 -7.63
CA GLU A 264 22.57 -1.76 -7.78
C GLU A 264 21.99 -0.92 -6.63
N SER A 265 22.82 -0.18 -5.91
CA SER A 265 22.38 0.69 -4.82
C SER A 265 21.28 1.65 -5.33
N ASN A 266 20.20 1.82 -4.54
CA ASN A 266 19.10 2.75 -4.79
C ASN A 266 18.27 2.50 -6.07
N THR A 267 18.14 1.25 -6.51
CA THR A 267 17.32 0.86 -7.67
C THR A 267 16.47 -0.36 -7.36
N VAL A 268 15.21 -0.35 -7.80
CA VAL A 268 14.31 -1.51 -7.77
C VAL A 268 13.71 -1.77 -9.14
N TYR A 269 13.82 -3.01 -9.61
CA TYR A 269 13.06 -3.54 -10.73
C TYR A 269 11.78 -4.14 -10.16
N THR A 270 10.68 -3.47 -10.38
CA THR A 270 9.40 -3.95 -9.84
C THR A 270 8.86 -5.10 -10.68
N LYS A 271 7.86 -5.77 -10.16
CA LYS A 271 7.06 -6.72 -10.93
C LYS A 271 5.86 -6.05 -11.61
N ASP A 272 5.65 -4.76 -11.35
CA ASP A 272 4.59 -4.00 -11.99
C ASP A 272 4.96 -3.69 -13.44
N THR A 273 3.99 -3.83 -14.34
CA THR A 273 4.11 -3.45 -15.76
C THR A 273 3.33 -2.17 -16.00
N GLY A 274 3.77 -1.37 -16.97
CA GLY A 274 3.11 -0.11 -17.25
C GLY A 274 3.78 0.71 -18.36
N TYR A 275 3.24 1.90 -18.56
CA TYR A 275 3.74 2.86 -19.56
C TYR A 275 3.52 4.30 -19.09
N PHE A 276 4.19 5.24 -19.73
CA PHE A 276 3.95 6.66 -19.55
C PHE A 276 3.11 7.23 -20.69
N ASP A 277 2.13 8.06 -20.32
CA ASP A 277 1.46 8.97 -21.24
C ASP A 277 1.43 10.37 -20.59
N ASN A 278 1.89 11.38 -21.35
CA ASN A 278 1.97 12.79 -20.89
C ASN A 278 2.62 12.95 -19.48
N ASN A 279 3.68 12.21 -19.20
CA ASN A 279 4.38 12.12 -17.92
C ASN A 279 3.57 11.51 -16.76
N PHE A 280 2.40 10.94 -17.03
CA PHE A 280 1.64 10.16 -16.06
C PHE A 280 1.95 8.68 -16.24
N LEU A 281 2.19 7.98 -15.13
CA LEU A 281 2.42 6.55 -15.09
C LEU A 281 1.08 5.81 -15.07
N TYR A 282 0.93 4.83 -15.95
CA TYR A 282 -0.20 3.91 -16.01
C TYR A 282 0.31 2.50 -15.74
N LEU A 283 -0.28 1.81 -14.79
CA LEU A 283 0.01 0.40 -14.53
C LEU A 283 -0.94 -0.48 -15.31
N THR A 284 -0.39 -1.51 -15.95
CA THR A 284 -1.15 -2.48 -16.75
C THR A 284 -1.37 -3.80 -16.03
N GLY A 285 -0.54 -4.13 -15.05
CA GLY A 285 -0.63 -5.36 -14.27
C GLY A 285 0.66 -5.68 -13.54
N ARG A 286 0.83 -6.95 -13.16
CA ARG A 286 2.04 -7.48 -12.53
C ARG A 286 2.53 -8.73 -13.27
N SER A 287 3.83 -8.87 -13.41
CA SER A 287 4.46 -10.02 -14.09
C SER A 287 4.54 -11.28 -13.21
N ASP A 288 4.41 -11.12 -11.89
CA ASP A 288 4.40 -12.24 -10.93
C ASP A 288 2.99 -12.71 -10.55
N ASP A 289 1.97 -12.10 -11.16
CA ASP A 289 0.56 -12.38 -11.00
C ASP A 289 0.01 -13.06 -12.27
N ILE A 290 0.83 -13.95 -12.81
CA ILE A 290 0.54 -14.69 -14.04
C ILE A 290 0.27 -16.13 -13.68
N ILE A 291 -0.86 -16.65 -14.14
CA ILE A 291 -1.20 -18.06 -14.11
C ILE A 291 -1.11 -18.65 -15.52
N ILE A 292 -0.93 -19.96 -15.60
CA ILE A 292 -1.03 -20.70 -16.87
C ILE A 292 -2.39 -21.39 -16.91
N SER A 293 -3.21 -21.01 -17.88
CA SER A 293 -4.52 -21.60 -18.12
C SER A 293 -4.66 -21.95 -19.60
N GLY A 294 -4.99 -23.21 -19.89
CA GLY A 294 -5.08 -23.69 -21.28
C GLY A 294 -3.79 -23.48 -22.10
N GLY A 295 -2.62 -23.48 -21.46
CA GLY A 295 -1.32 -23.25 -22.10
C GLY A 295 -0.98 -21.76 -22.34
N GLU A 296 -1.80 -20.82 -21.90
CA GLU A 296 -1.55 -19.40 -22.04
C GLU A 296 -1.27 -18.69 -20.70
N ASN A 297 -0.46 -17.65 -20.74
CA ASN A 297 -0.11 -16.83 -19.59
C ASN A 297 -1.19 -15.76 -19.36
N ILE A 298 -1.89 -15.82 -18.24
CA ILE A 298 -2.97 -14.91 -17.87
C ILE A 298 -2.57 -14.10 -16.65
N SER A 299 -2.55 -12.77 -16.78
CA SER A 299 -2.32 -11.86 -15.65
C SER A 299 -3.64 -11.53 -14.95
N LEU A 300 -3.77 -11.96 -13.69
CA LEU A 300 -4.95 -11.72 -12.86
C LEU A 300 -5.17 -10.23 -12.58
N SER A 301 -4.11 -9.50 -12.29
CA SER A 301 -4.17 -8.05 -12.09
C SER A 301 -4.58 -7.31 -13.36
N LYS A 302 -4.19 -7.79 -14.55
CA LYS A 302 -4.65 -7.22 -15.82
C LYS A 302 -6.16 -7.38 -16.00
N ILE A 303 -6.70 -8.56 -15.67
CA ILE A 303 -8.16 -8.81 -15.70
C ILE A 303 -8.85 -7.86 -14.71
N LYS A 304 -8.39 -7.81 -13.46
CA LYS A 304 -8.93 -6.93 -12.42
C LYS A 304 -8.93 -5.47 -12.87
N ASN A 305 -7.82 -5.00 -13.43
CA ASN A 305 -7.69 -3.64 -13.93
C ASN A 305 -8.67 -3.31 -15.06
N ILE A 306 -8.89 -4.24 -16.00
CA ILE A 306 -9.85 -4.05 -17.09
C ILE A 306 -11.25 -3.92 -16.53
N LEU A 307 -11.64 -4.79 -15.62
CA LEU A 307 -12.96 -4.78 -15.02
C LEU A 307 -13.21 -3.52 -14.18
N LEU A 308 -12.26 -3.11 -13.35
CA LEU A 308 -12.39 -1.91 -12.51
C LEU A 308 -12.44 -0.59 -13.30
N LYS A 309 -12.11 -0.60 -14.61
CA LYS A 309 -12.31 0.53 -15.51
C LYS A 309 -13.78 0.71 -15.92
N HIS A 310 -14.58 -0.34 -15.79
CA HIS A 310 -16.01 -0.26 -16.14
C HIS A 310 -16.79 0.53 -15.06
N GLU A 311 -17.62 1.48 -15.50
CA GLU A 311 -18.31 2.44 -14.60
C GLU A 311 -19.30 1.79 -13.63
N SER A 312 -19.85 0.64 -14.00
CA SER A 312 -20.81 -0.09 -13.17
C SER A 312 -20.16 -1.13 -12.25
N ILE A 313 -18.83 -1.29 -12.30
CA ILE A 313 -18.08 -2.24 -11.46
C ILE A 313 -17.39 -1.50 -10.31
N SER A 314 -17.75 -1.87 -9.12
CA SER A 314 -17.23 -1.22 -7.89
C SER A 314 -16.08 -1.99 -7.23
N ASP A 315 -16.07 -3.32 -7.35
CA ASP A 315 -14.99 -4.17 -6.88
C ASP A 315 -14.92 -5.49 -7.65
N VAL A 316 -13.76 -6.14 -7.63
CA VAL A 316 -13.48 -7.42 -8.32
C VAL A 316 -12.62 -8.29 -7.42
N TYR A 317 -13.10 -9.50 -7.16
CA TYR A 317 -12.35 -10.57 -6.54
C TYR A 317 -12.12 -11.70 -7.54
N ILE A 318 -10.91 -12.23 -7.60
CA ILE A 318 -10.53 -13.31 -8.52
C ILE A 318 -10.04 -14.49 -7.70
N GLU A 319 -10.62 -15.64 -7.93
CA GLU A 319 -10.24 -16.91 -7.34
C GLU A 319 -9.68 -17.84 -8.40
N THR A 320 -8.66 -18.60 -8.04
CA THR A 320 -8.03 -19.56 -8.94
C THR A 320 -8.14 -20.96 -8.35
N PHE A 321 -8.36 -21.95 -9.19
CA PHE A 321 -8.41 -23.35 -8.80
C PHE A 321 -7.75 -24.24 -9.86
N GLN A 322 -7.29 -25.42 -9.43
CA GLN A 322 -6.64 -26.38 -10.32
C GLN A 322 -7.69 -27.22 -11.03
N ASP A 323 -7.49 -27.43 -12.32
CA ASP A 323 -8.28 -28.28 -13.19
C ASP A 323 -7.33 -29.26 -13.90
N ASP A 324 -7.72 -30.52 -13.97
CA ASP A 324 -6.86 -31.59 -14.49
C ASP A 324 -6.63 -31.49 -16.02
N GLU A 325 -7.53 -30.84 -16.75
CA GLU A 325 -7.47 -30.70 -18.21
C GLU A 325 -6.88 -29.36 -18.66
N PHE A 326 -7.30 -28.27 -17.99
CA PHE A 326 -6.96 -26.90 -18.40
C PHE A 326 -5.89 -26.23 -17.52
N GLY A 327 -5.40 -26.92 -16.48
CA GLY A 327 -4.44 -26.37 -15.51
C GLY A 327 -5.12 -25.43 -14.51
N THR A 328 -4.72 -24.16 -14.45
CA THR A 328 -5.34 -23.21 -13.53
C THR A 328 -6.52 -22.51 -14.18
N LEU A 329 -7.70 -22.64 -13.60
CA LEU A 329 -8.91 -21.92 -14.01
C LEU A 329 -9.17 -20.70 -13.10
N ILE A 330 -10.02 -19.79 -13.59
CA ILE A 330 -10.32 -18.51 -12.93
C ILE A 330 -11.81 -18.38 -12.74
N ASP A 331 -12.26 -18.09 -11.52
CA ASP A 331 -13.58 -17.57 -11.20
C ASP A 331 -13.47 -16.09 -10.82
N ILE A 332 -14.36 -15.29 -11.36
CA ILE A 332 -14.39 -13.84 -11.10
C ILE A 332 -15.70 -13.49 -10.41
N TYR A 333 -15.57 -12.82 -9.27
CA TYR A 333 -16.70 -12.26 -8.53
C TYR A 333 -16.66 -10.74 -8.69
N VAL A 334 -17.76 -10.20 -9.20
CA VAL A 334 -17.86 -8.77 -9.52
C VAL A 334 -18.92 -8.13 -8.64
N GLU A 335 -18.55 -7.08 -7.93
CA GLU A 335 -19.51 -6.24 -7.23
C GLU A 335 -20.01 -5.14 -8.16
N LEU A 336 -21.31 -5.15 -8.45
CA LEU A 336 -21.95 -4.14 -9.30
C LEU A 336 -22.50 -2.98 -8.48
N SER A 337 -22.33 -1.77 -8.97
CA SER A 337 -22.91 -0.55 -8.39
C SER A 337 -24.38 -0.38 -8.75
N ASN A 338 -24.81 -1.00 -9.86
CA ASN A 338 -26.19 -1.08 -10.29
C ASN A 338 -26.40 -2.45 -10.99
N LEU A 339 -27.61 -2.94 -10.99
CA LEU A 339 -27.97 -4.24 -11.59
C LEU A 339 -28.11 -4.17 -13.12
N SER A 340 -27.50 -3.21 -13.80
CA SER A 340 -27.64 -3.02 -15.25
C SER A 340 -26.74 -3.92 -16.08
N LEU A 341 -25.70 -4.53 -15.48
CA LEU A 341 -24.80 -5.47 -16.15
C LEU A 341 -25.20 -6.92 -15.86
N ASN A 342 -25.11 -7.74 -16.88
CA ASN A 342 -25.19 -9.18 -16.76
C ASN A 342 -23.84 -9.84 -17.11
N GLU A 343 -23.72 -11.13 -16.86
CA GLU A 343 -22.50 -11.90 -17.14
C GLU A 343 -22.00 -11.75 -18.59
N LYS A 344 -22.93 -11.73 -19.56
CA LYS A 344 -22.61 -11.57 -20.98
C LYS A 344 -21.98 -10.21 -21.27
N ASP A 345 -22.46 -9.15 -20.62
CA ASP A 345 -21.91 -7.80 -20.79
C ASP A 345 -20.51 -7.72 -20.23
N ILE A 346 -20.26 -8.35 -19.08
CA ILE A 346 -18.95 -8.42 -18.44
C ILE A 346 -17.97 -9.23 -19.31
N LYS A 347 -18.40 -10.39 -19.82
CA LYS A 347 -17.62 -11.18 -20.78
C LYS A 347 -17.28 -10.37 -22.04
N ASN A 348 -18.22 -9.65 -22.60
CA ASN A 348 -18.00 -8.79 -23.76
C ASN A 348 -17.01 -7.66 -23.45
N HIS A 349 -17.06 -7.08 -22.24
CA HIS A 349 -16.11 -6.07 -21.84
C HIS A 349 -14.68 -6.63 -21.74
N LEU A 350 -14.53 -7.84 -21.20
CA LEU A 350 -13.25 -8.54 -21.16
C LEU A 350 -12.76 -8.89 -22.57
N PHE A 351 -13.62 -9.41 -23.46
CA PHE A 351 -13.28 -9.77 -24.84
C PHE A 351 -12.74 -8.63 -25.69
N LYS A 352 -13.18 -7.40 -25.44
CA LYS A 352 -12.69 -6.23 -26.17
C LYS A 352 -11.23 -5.89 -25.82
N ASN A 353 -10.75 -6.37 -24.68
CA ASN A 353 -9.47 -5.99 -24.09
C ASN A 353 -8.51 -7.17 -23.89
N LEU A 354 -8.98 -8.40 -24.07
CA LEU A 354 -8.22 -9.64 -23.90
C LEU A 354 -8.45 -10.59 -25.07
N SER A 355 -7.49 -11.50 -25.34
CA SER A 355 -7.69 -12.60 -26.28
C SER A 355 -8.75 -13.59 -25.75
N LYS A 356 -9.39 -14.34 -26.66
CA LYS A 356 -10.48 -15.28 -26.32
C LYS A 356 -10.11 -16.33 -25.27
N ASN A 357 -8.84 -16.72 -25.22
CA ASN A 357 -8.35 -17.78 -24.34
C ASN A 357 -8.10 -17.30 -22.89
N HIS A 358 -8.26 -16.01 -22.61
CA HIS A 358 -8.06 -15.40 -21.29
C HIS A 358 -9.35 -15.19 -20.50
N LEU A 359 -10.42 -15.92 -20.87
CA LEU A 359 -11.70 -15.74 -20.22
C LEU A 359 -11.86 -16.58 -18.96
N PRO A 360 -12.55 -16.05 -17.96
CA PRO A 360 -12.88 -16.81 -16.76
C PRO A 360 -13.86 -17.94 -17.07
N SER A 361 -13.78 -19.00 -16.27
CA SER A 361 -14.73 -20.10 -16.27
C SER A 361 -16.12 -19.65 -15.81
N LYS A 362 -16.15 -18.77 -14.80
CA LYS A 362 -17.37 -18.14 -14.26
C LYS A 362 -17.15 -16.67 -13.96
N ILE A 363 -18.25 -15.93 -14.04
CA ILE A 363 -18.33 -14.53 -13.60
C ILE A 363 -19.56 -14.35 -12.73
#